data_8bce438d30c05c4cf4bca20ece4dea6f
#
_entry.id   8bce438d30c05c4cf4bca20ece4dea6f
#
_cell.length_a   1.000
_cell.length_b   1.000
_cell.length_c   1.000
_cell.angle_alpha   90.00
_cell.angle_beta   90.00
_cell.angle_gamma   90.00
#
_symmetry.space_group_name_H-M   'P 1'
#
loop_
_entity.id
_entity.type
_entity.pdbx_description
1 polymer ?
#
loop_
_entity_poly.entity_id
_entity_poly.type
_entity_poly.pdbx_seq_one_letter_code
_entity_poly.pdbx_strand_id
1 'polypeptide(L)'
;DLHTKDGNVDVVRSYYKYENGNMKREVTGNYQAEYWNYTEEGYLMFSGVWFSEELYVLTLSGAEEHTALRVLPLDETYRELSRKYLRPIGFEQNNMFIVDWSEEDFGDLNFYDMYDILYQKENGEYVPYVADDNLGVGAVYRIPKEEFESVIMTYFNIDSETLQSKTVYYSEDSTYEYKPRGFEEVEYPEYPYSEVVGFTENSDGTITLTANVVFPHSGNSKVYAHEVVVRPLEDGGVQYVSNRIIPSEDNSEETWHTPRLTAEEWEELYGGE
;
A
#
# COMPACT_ATOMS: atom_id res chain seq x y z
N ASP A 1 -8.65 -24.71 10.43
CA ASP A 1 -8.74 -25.83 9.49
C ASP A 1 -9.19 -25.31 8.14
N LEU A 2 -8.51 -25.76 7.11
CA LEU A 2 -8.81 -25.50 5.73
C LEU A 2 -9.65 -26.65 5.18
N HIS A 3 -10.82 -26.33 4.71
CA HIS A 3 -11.65 -27.27 3.99
C HIS A 3 -11.77 -26.82 2.55
N THR A 4 -11.25 -27.61 1.63
CA THR A 4 -11.44 -27.37 0.19
C THR A 4 -12.68 -28.13 -0.26
N LYS A 5 -13.63 -27.42 -0.81
CA LYS A 5 -14.77 -27.98 -1.50
C LYS A 5 -14.99 -27.24 -2.80
N ASP A 6 -14.93 -27.95 -3.91
CA ASP A 6 -15.17 -27.44 -5.27
C ASP A 6 -14.31 -26.23 -5.67
N GLY A 7 -13.03 -26.21 -5.22
CA GLY A 7 -12.11 -25.08 -5.49
C GLY A 7 -12.25 -23.88 -4.57
N ASN A 8 -13.24 -23.88 -3.69
CA ASN A 8 -13.37 -22.88 -2.64
C ASN A 8 -12.70 -23.34 -1.35
N VAL A 9 -12.06 -22.44 -0.65
CA VAL A 9 -11.44 -22.71 0.64
C VAL A 9 -12.28 -22.09 1.74
N ASP A 10 -12.94 -22.94 2.54
CA ASP A 10 -13.58 -22.47 3.76
C ASP A 10 -12.50 -22.31 4.85
N VAL A 11 -12.25 -21.09 5.24
CA VAL A 11 -11.33 -20.79 6.33
C VAL A 11 -12.12 -20.68 7.62
N VAL A 12 -11.88 -21.64 8.50
CA VAL A 12 -12.37 -21.58 9.87
C VAL A 12 -11.33 -20.85 10.71
N ARG A 13 -11.65 -19.64 11.13
CA ARG A 13 -10.82 -18.89 12.07
C ARG A 13 -10.83 -19.60 13.41
N SER A 14 -9.71 -20.26 13.73
CA SER A 14 -9.54 -20.96 15.00
C SER A 14 -8.38 -20.33 15.74
N TYR A 15 -8.62 -19.91 16.97
CA TYR A 15 -7.56 -19.59 17.90
C TYR A 15 -7.16 -20.85 18.64
N TYR A 16 -5.87 -21.05 18.76
CA TYR A 16 -5.34 -22.09 19.63
C TYR A 16 -4.75 -21.40 20.86
N LYS A 17 -5.37 -21.59 22.00
CA LYS A 17 -4.77 -21.23 23.29
C LYS A 17 -3.99 -22.41 23.84
N TYR A 18 -2.77 -22.13 24.24
CA TYR A 18 -1.99 -23.10 25.01
C TYR A 18 -2.32 -22.93 26.49
N GLU A 19 -3.12 -23.85 27.01
CA GLU A 19 -3.49 -23.87 28.43
C GLU A 19 -3.15 -25.23 29.04
N ASN A 20 -2.42 -25.22 30.16
CA ASN A 20 -2.08 -26.42 30.95
C ASN A 20 -1.41 -27.55 30.10
N GLY A 21 -0.52 -27.21 29.18
CA GLY A 21 0.18 -28.22 28.37
C GLY A 21 -0.61 -28.72 27.17
N ASN A 22 -1.81 -28.20 26.91
CA ASN A 22 -2.65 -28.61 25.79
C ASN A 22 -3.02 -27.42 24.90
N MET A 23 -3.09 -27.68 23.60
CA MET A 23 -3.63 -26.72 22.62
C MET A 23 -5.15 -26.81 22.60
N LYS A 24 -5.82 -25.75 22.99
CA LYS A 24 -7.29 -25.64 22.92
C LYS A 24 -7.68 -24.79 21.73
N ARG A 25 -8.53 -25.37 20.89
CA ARG A 25 -9.09 -24.67 19.71
C ARG A 25 -10.35 -23.90 20.09
N GLU A 26 -10.35 -22.59 19.79
CA GLU A 26 -11.57 -21.77 19.83
C GLU A 26 -11.93 -21.33 18.41
N VAL A 27 -13.10 -21.72 17.91
CA VAL A 27 -13.61 -21.33 16.58
C VAL A 27 -14.36 -20.00 16.72
N THR A 28 -13.94 -18.99 15.97
CA THR A 28 -14.52 -17.65 16.03
C THR A 28 -15.34 -17.24 14.80
N GLY A 29 -15.32 -18.01 13.73
CA GLY A 29 -16.12 -17.76 12.54
C GLY A 29 -15.65 -18.57 11.33
N ASN A 30 -16.50 -18.62 10.31
CA ASN A 30 -16.19 -19.23 9.02
C ASN A 30 -16.02 -18.10 8.01
N TYR A 31 -14.97 -18.17 7.21
CA TYR A 31 -14.69 -17.24 6.12
C TYR A 31 -14.46 -18.02 4.84
N GLN A 32 -14.94 -17.51 3.73
CA GLN A 32 -14.58 -18.02 2.42
C GLN A 32 -13.38 -17.24 1.90
N ALA A 33 -12.34 -17.93 1.47
CA ALA A 33 -11.21 -17.35 0.79
C ALA A 33 -11.25 -17.79 -0.68
N GLU A 34 -11.18 -16.84 -1.59
CA GLU A 34 -11.12 -17.13 -3.02
C GLU A 34 -9.73 -17.55 -3.47
N TYR A 35 -8.70 -17.11 -2.75
CA TYR A 35 -7.31 -17.40 -3.07
C TYR A 35 -6.52 -17.87 -1.84
N TRP A 36 -5.71 -18.87 -2.05
CA TRP A 36 -4.67 -19.28 -1.10
C TRP A 36 -3.40 -19.58 -1.89
N ASN A 37 -2.27 -19.19 -1.33
CA ASN A 37 -0.98 -19.43 -1.93
C ASN A 37 0.03 -19.79 -0.84
N TYR A 38 1.14 -20.41 -1.24
CA TYR A 38 2.26 -20.69 -0.36
C TYR A 38 3.37 -19.69 -0.65
N THR A 39 4.01 -19.15 0.40
CA THR A 39 5.25 -18.40 0.23
C THR A 39 6.39 -19.33 -0.13
N GLU A 40 7.51 -18.80 -0.59
CA GLU A 40 8.72 -19.59 -0.84
C GLU A 40 9.23 -20.33 0.40
N GLU A 41 8.99 -19.76 1.59
CA GLU A 41 9.33 -20.39 2.85
C GLU A 41 8.32 -21.50 3.28
N GLY A 42 7.33 -21.80 2.48
CA GLY A 42 6.35 -22.85 2.74
C GLY A 42 5.19 -22.42 3.65
N TYR A 43 4.96 -21.13 3.84
CA TYR A 43 3.82 -20.62 4.58
C TYR A 43 2.59 -20.52 3.70
N LEU A 44 1.43 -20.86 4.26
CA LEU A 44 0.16 -20.67 3.60
C LEU A 44 -0.33 -19.26 3.82
N MET A 45 -0.49 -18.51 2.74
CA MET A 45 -1.03 -17.17 2.75
C MET A 45 -2.46 -17.16 2.23
N PHE A 46 -3.30 -16.37 2.88
CA PHE A 46 -4.65 -16.08 2.43
C PHE A 46 -4.69 -14.63 1.97
N SER A 47 -4.91 -14.42 0.70
CA SER A 47 -5.30 -13.13 0.19
C SER A 47 -6.83 -13.10 0.09
N GLY A 48 -7.44 -12.15 0.73
CA GLY A 48 -8.87 -11.97 0.61
C GLY A 48 -9.31 -10.69 1.31
N VAL A 49 -10.10 -9.91 0.63
CA VAL A 49 -10.76 -8.69 1.13
C VAL A 49 -11.65 -8.96 2.35
N TRP A 50 -11.92 -10.22 2.62
CA TRP A 50 -12.81 -10.74 3.66
C TRP A 50 -12.19 -10.84 5.04
N PHE A 51 -10.88 -10.90 5.11
CA PHE A 51 -10.19 -10.95 6.39
C PHE A 51 -10.07 -9.53 6.88
N SER A 52 -11.08 -9.11 7.62
CA SER A 52 -11.05 -7.83 8.31
C SER A 52 -9.62 -7.53 8.78
N GLU A 53 -8.95 -6.68 8.04
CA GLU A 53 -7.77 -5.94 8.46
C GLU A 53 -6.52 -6.72 8.92
N GLU A 54 -6.55 -8.04 9.09
CA GLU A 54 -5.41 -8.80 9.61
C GLU A 54 -5.28 -10.17 8.96
N LEU A 55 -4.20 -10.36 8.23
CA LEU A 55 -3.80 -11.68 7.77
C LEU A 55 -3.05 -12.39 8.90
N TYR A 56 -3.62 -13.48 9.41
CA TYR A 56 -2.96 -14.33 10.40
C TYR A 56 -2.36 -15.55 9.73
N VAL A 57 -1.06 -15.68 9.80
CA VAL A 57 -0.35 -16.88 9.37
C VAL A 57 0.25 -17.57 10.60
N LEU A 58 -0.15 -18.78 10.86
CA LEU A 58 0.31 -19.57 12.01
C LEU A 58 1.41 -20.53 11.55
N THR A 59 2.62 -20.39 12.10
CA THR A 59 3.66 -21.42 11.95
C THR A 59 3.40 -22.52 12.93
N LEU A 60 3.06 -23.71 12.44
CA LEU A 60 2.97 -24.92 13.25
C LEU A 60 4.32 -25.63 13.20
N SER A 61 5.08 -25.58 14.28
CA SER A 61 6.33 -26.34 14.38
C SER A 61 6.03 -27.85 14.40
N GLY A 62 6.62 -28.59 13.46
CA GLY A 62 6.49 -30.04 13.35
C GLY A 62 5.42 -30.55 12.39
N ALA A 63 4.78 -29.66 11.61
CA ALA A 63 3.93 -30.07 10.50
C ALA A 63 4.78 -30.40 9.27
N GLU A 64 4.36 -31.43 8.53
CA GLU A 64 4.94 -31.73 7.21
C GLU A 64 4.81 -30.51 6.27
N GLU A 65 5.64 -30.41 5.26
CA GLU A 65 5.96 -29.28 4.37
C GLU A 65 4.81 -28.40 3.87
N HIS A 66 3.55 -28.69 4.17
CA HIS A 66 2.40 -28.02 3.55
C HIS A 66 1.37 -27.42 4.53
N THR A 67 1.69 -27.32 5.83
CA THR A 67 0.71 -26.91 6.85
C THR A 67 1.20 -25.79 7.77
N ALA A 68 2.20 -25.03 7.36
CA ALA A 68 2.64 -23.90 8.16
C ALA A 68 1.72 -22.68 7.92
N LEU A 69 1.03 -22.29 8.97
CA LEU A 69 0.30 -21.03 9.02
C LEU A 69 1.17 -20.01 9.76
N ARG A 70 1.36 -18.85 9.17
CA ARG A 70 2.14 -17.75 9.76
C ARG A 70 1.21 -16.71 10.36
N VAL A 71 1.43 -16.26 11.59
CA VAL A 71 0.79 -15.06 12.14
C VAL A 71 1.78 -13.91 12.06
N LEU A 72 1.48 -12.94 11.23
CA LEU A 72 2.31 -11.77 11.02
C LEU A 72 1.50 -10.47 11.13
N PRO A 73 2.16 -9.49 11.67
CA PRO A 73 3.30 -9.54 12.61
C PRO A 73 2.87 -10.16 13.93
N LEU A 74 3.81 -10.81 14.62
CA LEU A 74 3.55 -11.45 15.92
C LEU A 74 3.31 -10.44 17.04
N ASP A 75 3.90 -9.26 16.93
CA ASP A 75 3.79 -8.18 17.90
C ASP A 75 2.62 -7.24 17.57
N GLU A 76 1.73 -7.01 18.55
CA GLU A 76 0.59 -6.11 18.40
C GLU A 76 1.03 -4.68 18.07
N THR A 77 2.14 -4.22 18.65
CA THR A 77 2.69 -2.90 18.38
C THR A 77 3.04 -2.73 16.90
N TYR A 78 3.64 -3.75 16.29
CA TYR A 78 3.96 -3.71 14.85
C TYR A 78 2.71 -3.68 13.97
N ARG A 79 1.67 -4.42 14.38
CA ARG A 79 0.37 -4.38 13.68
C ARG A 79 -0.30 -3.02 13.78
N GLU A 80 -0.25 -2.40 14.96
CA GLU A 80 -0.78 -1.04 15.15
C GLU A 80 -0.03 -0.01 14.32
N LEU A 81 1.29 -0.10 14.27
CA LEU A 81 2.11 0.79 13.44
C LEU A 81 1.82 0.61 11.95
N SER A 82 1.67 -0.63 11.48
CA SER A 82 1.26 -0.92 10.10
C SER A 82 -0.11 -0.30 9.79
N ARG A 83 -1.11 -0.53 10.66
CA ARG A 83 -2.47 0.01 10.49
C ARG A 83 -2.51 1.54 10.48
N LYS A 84 -1.71 2.14 11.34
CA LYS A 84 -1.70 3.59 11.50
C LYS A 84 -1.00 4.33 10.37
N TYR A 85 0.14 3.81 9.91
CA TYR A 85 1.03 4.56 9.05
C TYR A 85 1.17 4.03 7.62
N LEU A 86 1.13 2.71 7.41
CA LEU A 86 1.43 2.14 6.09
C LEU A 86 0.17 1.74 5.32
N ARG A 87 -0.77 1.08 5.97
CA ARG A 87 -2.02 0.64 5.34
C ARG A 87 -2.89 1.75 4.75
N PRO A 88 -2.97 2.96 5.36
CA PRO A 88 -3.82 4.02 4.79
C PRO A 88 -3.38 4.53 3.43
N ILE A 89 -2.13 4.25 3.04
CA ILE A 89 -1.59 4.57 1.72
C ILE A 89 -1.58 3.31 0.86
N GLY A 90 -1.01 2.21 1.37
CA GLY A 90 -0.90 0.96 0.62
C GLY A 90 -0.04 1.07 -0.64
N PHE A 91 -0.35 0.20 -1.61
CA PHE A 91 0.39 0.11 -2.87
C PHE A 91 -0.52 0.30 -4.09
N GLU A 92 -1.81 0.51 -3.86
CA GLU A 92 -2.77 0.64 -4.94
C GLU A 92 -2.47 1.90 -5.75
N GLN A 93 -2.14 1.70 -7.01
CA GLN A 93 -1.93 2.76 -8.01
C GLN A 93 -1.00 3.91 -7.55
N ASN A 94 -0.01 3.61 -6.70
CA ASN A 94 0.95 4.60 -6.25
C ASN A 94 2.35 4.02 -6.10
N ASN A 95 3.35 4.90 -6.12
CA ASN A 95 4.74 4.51 -5.99
C ASN A 95 5.39 4.90 -4.66
N MET A 96 4.61 5.33 -3.67
CA MET A 96 5.14 5.90 -2.42
C MET A 96 6.13 4.97 -1.70
N PHE A 97 5.83 3.66 -1.68
CA PHE A 97 6.68 2.66 -1.03
C PHE A 97 7.52 1.85 -2.01
N ILE A 98 7.50 2.19 -3.31
CA ILE A 98 8.21 1.49 -4.39
C ILE A 98 9.50 2.20 -4.78
N VAL A 99 9.57 3.51 -4.59
CA VAL A 99 10.73 4.34 -4.94
C VAL A 99 11.39 4.93 -3.69
N ASP A 100 12.68 5.21 -3.78
CA ASP A 100 13.39 5.95 -2.75
C ASP A 100 13.06 7.44 -2.88
N TRP A 101 12.69 8.08 -1.77
CA TRP A 101 12.45 9.51 -1.69
C TRP A 101 12.61 10.03 -0.26
N SER A 102 12.85 11.32 -0.11
CA SER A 102 12.88 12.02 1.18
C SER A 102 12.30 13.43 1.04
N GLU A 103 11.93 14.07 2.15
CA GLU A 103 11.45 15.46 2.15
C GLU A 103 12.49 16.50 1.70
N GLU A 104 13.73 16.09 1.40
CA GLU A 104 14.74 16.99 0.86
C GLU A 104 14.56 17.23 -0.63
N ASP A 105 14.12 16.23 -1.40
CA ASP A 105 13.99 16.33 -2.85
C ASP A 105 12.79 15.58 -3.44
N PHE A 106 12.13 14.74 -2.64
CA PHE A 106 11.01 13.87 -3.01
C PHE A 106 11.30 12.85 -4.14
N GLY A 107 12.53 12.72 -4.61
CA GLY A 107 12.93 11.74 -5.60
C GLY A 107 11.96 11.63 -6.80
N ASP A 108 11.56 10.40 -7.11
CA ASP A 108 10.60 10.07 -8.17
C ASP A 108 9.18 9.84 -7.64
N LEU A 109 8.85 10.34 -6.44
CA LEU A 109 7.49 10.24 -5.87
C LEU A 109 6.47 10.92 -6.80
N ASN A 110 5.43 10.18 -7.18
CA ASN A 110 4.39 10.70 -8.05
C ASN A 110 3.29 11.42 -7.25
N PHE A 111 3.27 12.73 -7.30
CA PHE A 111 2.30 13.53 -6.55
C PHE A 111 0.87 13.46 -7.09
N TYR A 112 0.66 13.06 -8.33
CA TYR A 112 -0.71 12.81 -8.84
C TYR A 112 -1.29 11.53 -8.24
N ASP A 113 -0.48 10.48 -8.10
CA ASP A 113 -0.89 9.25 -7.40
C ASP A 113 -1.16 9.54 -5.91
N MET A 114 -0.31 10.37 -5.29
CA MET A 114 -0.53 10.81 -3.92
C MET A 114 -1.81 11.63 -3.78
N TYR A 115 -2.10 12.52 -4.72
CA TYR A 115 -3.32 13.30 -4.71
C TYR A 115 -4.57 12.40 -4.76
N ASP A 116 -4.60 11.41 -5.62
CA ASP A 116 -5.74 10.49 -5.76
C ASP A 116 -6.05 9.78 -4.43
N ILE A 117 -5.04 9.18 -3.82
CA ILE A 117 -5.20 8.42 -2.57
C ILE A 117 -5.52 9.32 -1.40
N LEU A 118 -4.80 10.44 -1.27
CA LEU A 118 -4.97 11.35 -0.13
C LEU A 118 -6.27 12.12 -0.22
N TYR A 119 -6.71 12.50 -1.42
CA TYR A 119 -8.02 13.12 -1.63
C TYR A 119 -9.15 12.18 -1.18
N GLN A 120 -9.10 10.90 -1.61
CA GLN A 120 -10.07 9.90 -1.19
C GLN A 120 -10.06 9.69 0.32
N LYS A 121 -8.88 9.67 0.94
CA LYS A 121 -8.74 9.52 2.38
C LYS A 121 -9.33 10.70 3.16
N GLU A 122 -9.14 11.93 2.68
CA GLU A 122 -9.65 13.14 3.33
C GLU A 122 -11.17 13.30 3.16
N ASN A 123 -11.67 13.03 1.96
CA ASN A 123 -13.05 13.35 1.58
C ASN A 123 -13.99 12.13 1.63
N GLY A 124 -13.46 10.89 1.70
CA GLY A 124 -14.25 9.66 1.63
C GLY A 124 -14.83 9.39 0.24
N GLU A 125 -14.43 10.15 -0.77
CA GLU A 125 -14.88 10.08 -2.15
C GLU A 125 -13.68 10.11 -3.09
N TYR A 126 -13.82 9.51 -4.27
CA TYR A 126 -12.81 9.61 -5.32
C TYR A 126 -12.68 11.03 -5.83
N VAL A 127 -11.52 11.32 -6.43
CA VAL A 127 -11.28 12.59 -7.09
C VAL A 127 -12.39 12.91 -8.10
N PRO A 128 -13.02 14.08 -8.04
CA PRO A 128 -14.21 14.40 -8.86
C PRO A 128 -13.91 14.60 -10.35
N TYR A 129 -12.65 14.53 -10.73
CA TYR A 129 -12.19 14.70 -12.11
C TYR A 129 -12.15 13.40 -12.93
N VAL A 130 -12.74 12.34 -12.40
CA VAL A 130 -12.94 11.09 -13.14
C VAL A 130 -14.29 11.19 -13.85
N ALA A 131 -14.31 11.00 -15.17
CA ALA A 131 -15.58 11.08 -15.90
C ALA A 131 -16.57 10.01 -15.43
N ASP A 132 -17.83 10.42 -15.28
CA ASP A 132 -18.95 9.60 -14.81
C ASP A 132 -19.25 8.35 -15.67
N ASP A 133 -18.67 8.24 -16.87
CA ASP A 133 -19.05 7.27 -17.87
C ASP A 133 -17.88 6.54 -18.54
N ASN A 134 -16.73 6.43 -17.89
CA ASN A 134 -15.51 5.88 -18.50
C ASN A 134 -14.90 6.69 -19.65
N LEU A 135 -15.41 7.84 -19.95
CA LEU A 135 -14.95 8.66 -21.06
C LEU A 135 -13.89 9.70 -20.63
N GLY A 136 -13.46 9.69 -19.38
CA GLY A 136 -12.38 10.55 -18.89
C GLY A 136 -10.98 10.15 -19.34
N VAL A 137 -10.85 9.02 -19.99
CA VAL A 137 -9.60 8.57 -20.60
C VAL A 137 -9.21 9.58 -21.69
N GLY A 138 -8.00 10.17 -21.55
CA GLY A 138 -7.56 11.23 -22.43
C GLY A 138 -8.03 12.64 -22.07
N ALA A 139 -8.87 12.81 -21.04
CA ALA A 139 -9.24 14.14 -20.56
C ALA A 139 -8.12 14.78 -19.74
N VAL A 140 -7.95 16.09 -19.89
CA VAL A 140 -7.02 16.92 -19.12
C VAL A 140 -7.82 17.89 -18.28
N TYR A 141 -7.65 17.83 -16.98
CA TYR A 141 -8.32 18.71 -16.03
C TYR A 141 -7.35 19.74 -15.47
N ARG A 142 -7.90 20.79 -14.87
CA ARG A 142 -7.19 21.84 -14.18
C ARG A 142 -7.66 21.90 -12.74
N ILE A 143 -6.82 21.45 -11.82
CA ILE A 143 -7.12 21.48 -10.38
C ILE A 143 -6.65 22.80 -9.79
N PRO A 144 -7.49 23.54 -9.06
CA PRO A 144 -7.06 24.76 -8.38
C PRO A 144 -5.87 24.50 -7.45
N LYS A 145 -4.92 25.43 -7.45
CA LYS A 145 -3.71 25.34 -6.62
C LYS A 145 -4.01 25.02 -5.15
N GLU A 146 -4.96 25.77 -4.56
CA GLU A 146 -5.30 25.61 -3.15
C GLU A 146 -5.84 24.21 -2.83
N GLU A 147 -6.60 23.63 -3.75
CA GLU A 147 -7.17 22.28 -3.59
C GLU A 147 -6.07 21.23 -3.64
N PHE A 148 -5.24 21.24 -4.68
CA PHE A 148 -4.16 20.26 -4.85
C PHE A 148 -3.13 20.34 -3.71
N GLU A 149 -2.65 21.55 -3.42
CA GLU A 149 -1.65 21.79 -2.39
C GLU A 149 -2.16 21.46 -0.98
N SER A 150 -3.42 21.75 -0.66
CA SER A 150 -3.97 21.44 0.67
C SER A 150 -3.97 19.96 0.96
N VAL A 151 -4.30 19.11 -0.03
CA VAL A 151 -4.27 17.67 0.10
C VAL A 151 -2.85 17.16 0.31
N ILE A 152 -1.92 17.57 -0.55
CA ILE A 152 -0.53 17.10 -0.50
C ILE A 152 0.19 17.59 0.76
N MET A 153 0.10 18.87 1.08
CA MET A 153 0.84 19.48 2.20
C MET A 153 0.34 19.01 3.58
N THR A 154 -0.85 18.45 3.67
CA THR A 154 -1.31 17.80 4.89
C THR A 154 -0.41 16.61 5.26
N TYR A 155 0.06 15.85 4.27
CA TYR A 155 0.82 14.61 4.47
C TYR A 155 2.30 14.72 4.17
N PHE A 156 2.72 15.77 3.50
CA PHE A 156 4.12 16.01 3.15
C PHE A 156 4.56 17.41 3.56
N ASN A 157 5.72 17.52 4.17
CA ASN A 157 6.35 18.81 4.46
C ASN A 157 7.03 19.32 3.18
N ILE A 158 6.24 19.74 2.20
CA ILE A 158 6.67 20.24 0.89
C ILE A 158 6.16 21.66 0.70
N ASP A 159 6.99 22.54 0.12
CA ASP A 159 6.54 23.87 -0.26
C ASP A 159 5.97 23.91 -1.68
N SER A 160 5.27 25.00 -1.97
CA SER A 160 4.59 25.21 -3.25
C SER A 160 5.56 25.22 -4.45
N GLU A 161 6.76 25.77 -4.28
CA GLU A 161 7.76 25.84 -5.36
C GLU A 161 8.29 24.45 -5.71
N THR A 162 8.60 23.67 -4.70
CA THR A 162 9.06 22.28 -4.86
C THR A 162 7.95 21.42 -5.49
N LEU A 163 6.71 21.52 -5.02
CA LEU A 163 5.59 20.75 -5.57
C LEU A 163 5.31 21.11 -7.04
N GLN A 164 5.37 22.40 -7.39
CA GLN A 164 5.26 22.87 -8.77
C GLN A 164 6.38 22.36 -9.68
N SER A 165 7.59 22.18 -9.14
CA SER A 165 8.72 21.62 -9.90
C SER A 165 8.58 20.13 -10.20
N LYS A 166 7.77 19.40 -9.42
CA LYS A 166 7.50 17.95 -9.55
C LYS A 166 6.24 17.63 -10.35
N THR A 167 5.51 18.65 -10.79
CA THR A 167 4.21 18.52 -11.44
C THR A 167 4.11 19.48 -12.61
N VAL A 168 3.01 19.47 -13.33
CA VAL A 168 2.73 20.47 -14.36
C VAL A 168 1.83 21.55 -13.77
N TYR A 169 2.37 22.73 -13.59
CA TYR A 169 1.67 23.87 -13.00
C TYR A 169 1.55 25.02 -14.00
N TYR A 170 0.36 25.60 -14.07
CA TYR A 170 0.06 26.76 -14.91
C TYR A 170 -0.10 28.01 -14.06
N SER A 171 0.88 28.90 -14.15
CA SER A 171 0.92 30.13 -13.34
C SER A 171 -0.12 31.17 -13.74
N GLU A 172 -0.59 31.14 -15.00
CA GLU A 172 -1.55 32.07 -15.55
C GLU A 172 -2.95 31.99 -14.94
N ASP A 173 -3.36 30.77 -14.51
CA ASP A 173 -4.65 30.54 -13.87
C ASP A 173 -4.53 29.86 -12.48
N SER A 174 -3.30 29.64 -12.02
CA SER A 174 -3.00 29.05 -10.72
C SER A 174 -3.60 27.66 -10.57
N THR A 175 -3.37 26.80 -11.56
CA THR A 175 -3.88 25.42 -11.57
C THR A 175 -2.78 24.40 -11.83
N TYR A 176 -3.01 23.18 -11.36
CA TYR A 176 -2.23 21.98 -11.71
C TYR A 176 -2.92 21.22 -12.84
N GLU A 177 -2.14 20.73 -13.80
CA GLU A 177 -2.64 19.75 -14.77
C GLU A 177 -2.98 18.45 -14.06
N TYR A 178 -4.08 17.82 -14.43
CA TYR A 178 -4.44 16.51 -13.94
C TYR A 178 -4.99 15.65 -15.06
N LYS A 179 -4.39 14.49 -15.22
CA LYS A 179 -4.77 13.46 -16.18
C LYS A 179 -5.23 12.23 -15.40
N PRO A 180 -6.52 11.89 -15.36
CA PRO A 180 -7.00 10.68 -14.69
C PRO A 180 -6.31 9.43 -15.25
N ARG A 181 -6.05 8.45 -14.39
CA ARG A 181 -5.62 7.13 -14.87
C ARG A 181 -6.73 6.47 -15.67
N GLY A 182 -6.37 5.86 -16.81
CA GLY A 182 -7.26 5.02 -17.59
C GLY A 182 -7.45 3.65 -16.95
N PHE A 183 -8.53 2.94 -17.31
CA PHE A 183 -8.76 1.57 -16.85
C PHE A 183 -7.70 0.59 -17.31
N GLU A 184 -7.12 0.82 -18.48
CA GLU A 184 -6.05 -0.01 -19.04
C GLU A 184 -4.72 0.14 -18.30
N GLU A 185 -4.61 1.15 -17.42
CA GLU A 185 -3.45 1.38 -16.58
C GLU A 185 -3.51 0.60 -15.24
N VAL A 186 -4.51 -0.26 -15.06
CA VAL A 186 -4.71 -1.03 -13.82
C VAL A 186 -4.76 -2.51 -14.16
N GLU A 187 -3.61 -3.15 -14.16
CA GLU A 187 -3.51 -4.58 -14.52
C GLU A 187 -3.73 -5.53 -13.32
N TYR A 188 -3.58 -5.07 -12.08
CA TYR A 188 -3.57 -5.95 -10.91
C TYR A 188 -4.63 -5.57 -9.88
N PRO A 189 -5.68 -6.38 -9.69
CA PRO A 189 -6.65 -6.19 -8.61
C PRO A 189 -6.11 -6.55 -7.23
N GLU A 190 -4.95 -7.23 -7.16
CA GLU A 190 -4.30 -7.62 -5.92
C GLU A 190 -3.00 -6.86 -5.74
N TYR A 191 -2.89 -6.16 -4.62
CA TYR A 191 -1.72 -5.36 -4.27
C TYR A 191 -0.98 -5.97 -3.09
N PRO A 192 0.33 -5.74 -2.98
CA PRO A 192 1.08 -6.07 -1.79
C PRO A 192 0.65 -5.20 -0.61
N TYR A 193 1.14 -5.56 0.56
CA TYR A 193 1.02 -4.74 1.75
C TYR A 193 2.33 -4.70 2.52
N SER A 194 2.58 -3.59 3.23
CA SER A 194 3.72 -3.48 4.12
C SER A 194 3.41 -4.05 5.49
N GLU A 195 4.33 -4.88 5.98
CA GLU A 195 4.30 -5.47 7.30
C GLU A 195 5.44 -4.91 8.13
N VAL A 196 5.13 -4.12 9.16
CA VAL A 196 6.16 -3.60 10.07
C VAL A 196 6.78 -4.76 10.85
N VAL A 197 8.09 -4.85 10.80
CA VAL A 197 8.91 -5.85 11.49
C VAL A 197 9.88 -5.23 12.50
N GLY A 198 9.96 -3.91 12.54
CA GLY A 198 10.78 -3.15 13.48
C GLY A 198 10.46 -1.67 13.43
N PHE A 199 10.79 -0.94 14.50
CA PHE A 199 10.69 0.52 14.53
C PHE A 199 11.71 1.14 15.47
N THR A 200 11.98 2.43 15.25
CA THR A 200 12.82 3.26 16.12
C THR A 200 12.16 4.63 16.28
N GLU A 201 11.98 5.06 17.52
CA GLU A 201 11.62 6.43 17.81
C GLU A 201 12.88 7.29 17.76
N ASN A 202 12.90 8.30 16.92
CA ASN A 202 14.03 9.18 16.71
C ASN A 202 14.02 10.36 17.67
N SER A 203 15.19 10.94 17.91
CA SER A 203 15.34 12.06 18.88
C SER A 203 14.64 13.36 18.44
N ASP A 204 14.28 13.48 17.17
CA ASP A 204 13.54 14.60 16.57
C ASP A 204 12.01 14.40 16.59
N GLY A 205 11.54 13.31 17.21
CA GLY A 205 10.13 12.96 17.30
C GLY A 205 9.56 12.21 16.10
N THR A 206 10.37 11.93 15.09
CA THR A 206 9.97 11.05 13.98
C THR A 206 10.07 9.57 14.39
N ILE A 207 9.44 8.70 13.62
CA ILE A 207 9.49 7.25 13.81
C ILE A 207 9.99 6.63 12.50
N THR A 208 11.06 5.83 12.58
CA THR A 208 11.51 4.99 11.48
C THR A 208 10.84 3.62 11.61
N LEU A 209 10.10 3.22 10.60
CA LEU A 209 9.45 1.91 10.49
C LEU A 209 10.25 1.06 9.52
N THR A 210 10.67 -0.13 9.94
CA THR A 210 11.21 -1.15 9.04
C THR A 210 10.09 -2.11 8.69
N ALA A 211 9.81 -2.29 7.41
CA ALA A 211 8.73 -3.13 6.95
C ALA A 211 9.16 -4.07 5.82
N ASN A 212 8.58 -5.27 5.80
CA ASN A 212 8.64 -6.16 4.65
C ASN A 212 7.44 -5.90 3.74
N VAL A 213 7.66 -5.94 2.44
CA VAL A 213 6.59 -5.92 1.45
C VAL A 213 6.17 -7.36 1.17
N VAL A 214 4.93 -7.66 1.49
CA VAL A 214 4.32 -8.97 1.31
C VAL A 214 3.41 -8.94 0.09
N PHE A 215 3.63 -9.83 -0.87
CA PHE A 215 2.82 -9.90 -2.08
C PHE A 215 2.08 -11.24 -2.16
N PRO A 216 0.81 -11.28 -1.71
CA PRO A 216 0.03 -12.52 -1.66
C PRO A 216 -0.15 -13.18 -3.02
N HIS A 217 -0.27 -12.39 -4.09
CA HIS A 217 -0.46 -12.90 -5.44
C HIS A 217 0.64 -13.88 -5.88
N SER A 218 1.90 -13.55 -5.62
CA SER A 218 3.03 -14.44 -5.91
C SER A 218 3.35 -15.40 -4.77
N GLY A 219 2.69 -15.27 -3.61
CA GLY A 219 3.01 -16.01 -2.39
C GLY A 219 4.31 -15.55 -1.72
N ASN A 220 4.86 -14.40 -2.11
CA ASN A 220 6.12 -13.88 -1.58
C ASN A 220 5.89 -13.11 -0.29
N SER A 221 6.46 -13.60 0.82
CA SER A 221 6.35 -12.96 2.13
C SER A 221 7.33 -11.79 2.34
N LYS A 222 8.26 -11.60 1.41
CA LYS A 222 9.22 -10.51 1.45
C LYS A 222 9.77 -10.23 0.05
N VAL A 223 9.01 -9.49 -0.74
CA VAL A 223 9.47 -9.02 -2.06
C VAL A 223 10.71 -8.14 -1.90
N TYR A 224 10.67 -7.24 -0.94
CA TYR A 224 11.78 -6.43 -0.43
C TYR A 224 11.43 -5.92 0.97
N ALA A 225 12.44 -5.36 1.63
CA ALA A 225 12.22 -4.57 2.84
C ALA A 225 12.44 -3.09 2.55
N HIS A 226 11.74 -2.23 3.29
CA HIS A 226 11.92 -0.79 3.20
C HIS A 226 11.88 -0.12 4.58
N GLU A 227 12.42 1.07 4.66
CA GLU A 227 12.31 1.94 5.81
C GLU A 227 11.45 3.16 5.45
N VAL A 228 10.41 3.39 6.22
CA VAL A 228 9.56 4.57 6.12
C VAL A 228 9.76 5.42 7.35
N VAL A 229 10.06 6.69 7.16
CA VAL A 229 10.13 7.66 8.24
C VAL A 229 8.84 8.47 8.25
N VAL A 230 8.18 8.50 9.41
CA VAL A 230 6.94 9.26 9.62
C VAL A 230 7.12 10.27 10.76
N ARG A 231 6.43 11.39 10.67
CA ARG A 231 6.35 12.44 11.69
C ARG A 231 4.93 12.49 12.23
N PRO A 232 4.66 11.92 13.43
CA PRO A 232 3.38 12.12 14.12
C PRO A 232 3.17 13.60 14.44
N LEU A 233 1.97 14.12 14.20
CA LEU A 233 1.61 15.50 14.50
C LEU A 233 0.81 15.60 15.82
N GLU A 234 0.82 16.75 16.46
CA GLU A 234 0.13 16.98 17.74
C GLU A 234 -1.39 16.82 17.65
N ASP A 235 -1.97 17.08 16.49
CA ASP A 235 -3.40 16.92 16.19
C ASP A 235 -3.82 15.47 15.90
N GLY A 236 -2.87 14.55 15.92
CA GLY A 236 -3.07 13.12 15.60
C GLY A 236 -2.86 12.78 14.12
N GLY A 237 -2.57 13.76 13.27
CA GLY A 237 -2.18 13.59 11.89
C GLY A 237 -0.79 12.97 11.75
N VAL A 238 -0.38 12.77 10.51
CA VAL A 238 0.94 12.22 10.16
C VAL A 238 1.49 12.91 8.92
N GLN A 239 2.78 13.20 8.93
CA GLN A 239 3.54 13.52 7.73
C GLN A 239 4.52 12.40 7.43
N TYR A 240 4.66 12.09 6.14
CA TYR A 240 5.65 11.16 5.64
C TYR A 240 6.92 11.92 5.30
N VAL A 241 8.05 11.44 5.78
CA VAL A 241 9.35 12.12 5.69
C VAL A 241 10.24 11.48 4.63
N SER A 242 10.22 10.15 4.54
CA SER A 242 11.00 9.41 3.54
C SER A 242 10.53 7.97 3.39
N ASN A 243 10.88 7.37 2.25
CA ASN A 243 10.88 5.94 2.02
C ASN A 243 12.23 5.54 1.41
N ARG A 244 12.80 4.45 1.87
CA ARG A 244 14.04 3.89 1.34
C ARG A 244 13.93 2.38 1.24
N ILE A 245 14.13 1.83 0.05
CA ILE A 245 14.22 0.39 -0.15
C ILE A 245 15.55 -0.10 0.42
N ILE A 246 15.52 -1.17 1.21
CA ILE A 246 16.73 -1.78 1.76
C ILE A 246 17.33 -2.69 0.67
N PRO A 247 18.53 -2.38 0.17
CA PRO A 247 19.17 -3.20 -0.85
C PRO A 247 19.45 -4.61 -0.34
N SER A 248 19.05 -5.62 -1.12
CA SER A 248 19.35 -7.03 -0.87
C SER A 248 19.43 -7.79 -2.19
N GLU A 249 20.27 -8.82 -2.23
CA GLU A 249 20.31 -9.74 -3.38
C GLU A 249 19.03 -10.59 -3.48
N ASP A 250 18.28 -10.69 -2.39
CA ASP A 250 17.02 -11.43 -2.31
C ASP A 250 15.80 -10.58 -2.71
N ASN A 251 15.96 -9.29 -3.01
CA ASN A 251 14.87 -8.46 -3.47
C ASN A 251 14.38 -8.97 -4.83
N SER A 252 13.08 -9.23 -4.95
CA SER A 252 12.49 -9.63 -6.22
C SER A 252 11.90 -8.42 -6.97
N GLU A 253 11.91 -8.50 -8.29
CA GLU A 253 11.31 -7.51 -9.18
C GLU A 253 9.86 -7.92 -9.49
N GLU A 254 8.97 -7.73 -8.54
CA GLU A 254 7.55 -7.95 -8.72
C GLU A 254 6.91 -6.75 -9.45
N THR A 255 5.91 -7.03 -10.28
CA THR A 255 5.30 -6.01 -11.13
C THR A 255 3.82 -5.84 -10.79
N TRP A 256 3.50 -5.15 -9.72
CA TRP A 256 2.11 -4.79 -9.34
C TRP A 256 1.78 -3.32 -9.58
N HIS A 257 2.78 -2.51 -9.91
CA HIS A 257 2.61 -1.07 -10.12
C HIS A 257 2.76 -0.72 -11.60
N THR A 258 1.72 -0.13 -12.15
CA THR A 258 1.76 0.48 -13.48
C THR A 258 2.02 1.98 -13.31
N PRO A 259 3.16 2.52 -13.77
CA PRO A 259 3.42 3.95 -13.72
C PRO A 259 2.34 4.74 -14.49
N ARG A 260 2.13 6.00 -14.12
CA ARG A 260 1.34 6.89 -14.98
C ARG A 260 2.05 7.07 -16.31
N LEU A 261 1.27 7.24 -17.36
CA LEU A 261 1.80 7.56 -18.68
C LEU A 261 2.67 8.82 -18.61
N THR A 262 3.82 8.76 -19.24
CA THR A 262 4.64 9.94 -19.49
C THR A 262 3.90 10.90 -20.41
N ALA A 263 4.35 12.14 -20.48
CA ALA A 263 3.74 13.13 -21.39
C ALA A 263 3.79 12.67 -22.85
N GLU A 264 4.85 11.95 -23.25
CA GLU A 264 5.05 11.44 -24.60
C GLU A 264 4.08 10.27 -24.90
N GLU A 265 3.98 9.30 -24.00
CA GLU A 265 3.05 8.17 -24.12
C GLU A 265 1.59 8.65 -24.12
N TRP A 266 1.28 9.64 -23.28
CA TRP A 266 -0.05 10.22 -23.23
C TRP A 266 -0.42 10.92 -24.55
N GLU A 267 0.51 11.71 -25.12
CA GLU A 267 0.31 12.39 -26.40
C GLU A 267 0.18 11.39 -27.55
N GLU A 268 0.93 10.28 -27.51
CA GLU A 268 0.84 9.21 -28.51
C GLU A 268 -0.52 8.51 -28.46
N LEU A 269 -1.07 8.25 -27.27
CA LEU A 269 -2.33 7.56 -27.09
C LEU A 269 -3.56 8.45 -27.29
N TYR A 270 -3.49 9.70 -26.82
CA TYR A 270 -4.66 10.58 -26.73
C TYR A 270 -4.52 11.93 -27.45
N GLY A 271 -3.33 12.30 -27.88
CA GLY A 271 -3.04 13.60 -28.52
C GLY A 271 -3.44 13.71 -30.00
N GLY A 272 -4.04 12.66 -30.56
CA GLY A 272 -4.34 12.53 -31.99
C GLY A 272 -5.76 12.90 -32.45
N GLU A 273 -6.52 13.73 -31.68
CA GLU A 273 -7.82 14.25 -32.13
C GLU A 273 -7.75 15.70 -32.62
#